data_4937329af4e5a682cae9d2b3cc7ea240
#
_entry.id   4937329af4e5a682cae9d2b3cc7ea240
#
_cell.length_a   1.000
_cell.length_b   1.000
_cell.length_c   1.000
_cell.angle_alpha   90.00
_cell.angle_beta   90.00
_cell.angle_gamma   90.00
#
_symmetry.space_group_name_H-M   'P 1'
#
loop_
_entity.id
_entity.type
_entity.pdbx_description
1 polymer ?
#
loop_
_entity_poly.entity_id
_entity_poly.type
_entity_poly.pdbx_seq_one_letter_code
_entity_poly.pdbx_strand_id
1 'polypeptide(L)'
;TKAAKQTSVNPLFIFAVARQESAFSHDAKSTAGAVGLMQLLPSTAKQTAQKNGLSFAPNDLITPEKNIALGSRYLNHLLGVFDGNRILAAAAYNAGPSRVKQWMNKDRSAQLPYDVWIETIPYKETRGYVQNILAFSVIYAYRLGQETNFVTKAEATRQL
;
A
#
# COMPACT_ATOMS: atom_id res chain seq x y z
N THR A 1 16.09 2.40 0.82
CA THR A 1 16.22 1.18 0.00
C THR A 1 16.39 1.53 -1.48
N LYS A 2 17.02 0.65 -2.28
CA LYS A 2 17.17 0.82 -3.74
C LYS A 2 15.82 1.01 -4.43
N ALA A 3 14.80 0.28 -3.97
CA ALA A 3 13.43 0.39 -4.48
C ALA A 3 12.80 1.77 -4.26
N ALA A 4 13.02 2.39 -3.09
CA ALA A 4 12.53 3.75 -2.82
C ALA A 4 13.22 4.82 -3.68
N LYS A 5 14.48 4.58 -4.11
CA LYS A 5 15.17 5.46 -5.06
C LYS A 5 14.65 5.35 -6.50
N GLN A 6 14.02 4.24 -6.83
CA GLN A 6 13.44 3.98 -8.16
C GLN A 6 11.95 4.36 -8.26
N THR A 7 11.33 4.63 -7.12
CA THR A 7 9.97 5.12 -7.01
C THR A 7 9.97 6.30 -6.04
N SER A 8 9.10 7.26 -6.18
CA SER A 8 8.98 8.39 -5.24
C SER A 8 8.28 8.00 -3.91
N VAL A 9 8.07 6.71 -3.66
CA VAL A 9 7.39 6.20 -2.47
C VAL A 9 8.29 6.33 -1.24
N ASN A 10 7.73 6.88 -0.17
CA ASN A 10 8.43 6.96 1.12
C ASN A 10 8.83 5.55 1.59
N PRO A 11 10.12 5.32 1.93
CA PRO A 11 10.61 4.03 2.40
C PRO A 11 9.85 3.47 3.59
N LEU A 12 9.42 4.32 4.54
CA LEU A 12 8.64 3.91 5.71
C LEU A 12 7.29 3.33 5.32
N PHE A 13 6.67 3.87 4.27
CA PHE A 13 5.40 3.35 3.75
C PHE A 13 5.59 1.97 3.10
N ILE A 14 6.67 1.77 2.34
CA ILE A 14 7.02 0.44 1.79
C ILE A 14 7.25 -0.57 2.92
N PHE A 15 7.98 -0.18 3.97
CA PHE A 15 8.22 -1.04 5.14
C PHE A 15 6.92 -1.39 5.87
N ALA A 16 6.03 -0.41 6.07
CA ALA A 16 4.73 -0.64 6.70
C ALA A 16 3.87 -1.63 5.92
N VAL A 17 3.84 -1.50 4.58
CA VAL A 17 3.14 -2.44 3.70
C VAL A 17 3.76 -3.84 3.81
N ALA A 18 5.07 -3.99 3.65
CA ALA A 18 5.72 -5.30 3.74
C ALA A 18 5.54 -5.95 5.12
N ARG A 19 5.55 -5.16 6.20
CA ARG A 19 5.25 -5.65 7.57
C ARG A 19 3.83 -6.17 7.68
N GLN A 20 2.86 -5.43 7.14
CA GLN A 20 1.45 -5.80 7.19
C GLN A 20 1.16 -7.03 6.33
N GLU A 21 1.78 -7.13 5.15
CA GLU A 21 1.52 -8.20 4.20
C GLU A 21 2.10 -9.55 4.60
N SER A 22 3.33 -9.60 5.08
CA SER A 22 4.04 -10.86 5.29
C SER A 22 4.82 -10.95 6.61
N ALA A 23 4.79 -9.91 7.44
CA ALA A 23 5.72 -9.79 8.57
C ALA A 23 7.20 -9.98 8.14
N PHE A 24 7.53 -9.58 6.91
CA PHE A 24 8.85 -9.74 6.25
C PHE A 24 9.22 -11.19 5.88
N SER A 25 8.28 -12.13 5.83
CA SER A 25 8.55 -13.45 5.25
C SER A 25 8.59 -13.38 3.73
N HIS A 26 9.75 -13.71 3.15
CA HIS A 26 9.98 -13.59 1.71
C HIS A 26 9.26 -14.67 0.89
N ASP A 27 8.92 -15.78 1.50
CA ASP A 27 8.28 -16.95 0.90
C ASP A 27 6.79 -17.08 1.27
N ALA A 28 6.24 -16.09 1.98
CA ALA A 28 4.85 -16.08 2.38
C ALA A 28 3.92 -16.26 1.17
N LYS A 29 2.90 -17.11 1.33
CA LYS A 29 1.85 -17.33 0.34
C LYS A 29 0.48 -17.25 1.01
N SER A 30 -0.42 -16.47 0.43
CA SER A 30 -1.81 -16.41 0.89
C SER A 30 -2.68 -17.45 0.20
N THR A 31 -3.85 -17.72 0.78
CA THR A 31 -4.88 -18.58 0.16
C THR A 31 -5.38 -18.03 -1.17
N ALA A 32 -5.34 -16.71 -1.35
CA ALA A 32 -5.70 -16.03 -2.60
C ALA A 32 -4.58 -16.08 -3.67
N GLY A 33 -3.42 -16.68 -3.35
CA GLY A 33 -2.29 -16.81 -4.27
C GLY A 33 -1.36 -15.60 -4.32
N ALA A 34 -1.45 -14.68 -3.37
CA ALA A 34 -0.47 -13.60 -3.22
C ALA A 34 0.86 -14.15 -2.66
N VAL A 35 2.00 -13.62 -3.10
CA VAL A 35 3.32 -14.19 -2.83
C VAL A 35 4.32 -13.13 -2.40
N GLY A 36 5.16 -13.49 -1.44
CA GLY A 36 6.39 -12.79 -1.06
C GLY A 36 6.20 -11.62 -0.10
N LEU A 37 7.23 -10.83 0.07
CA LEU A 37 7.32 -9.77 1.08
C LEU A 37 6.17 -8.77 1.03
N MET A 38 5.75 -8.37 -0.16
CA MET A 38 4.66 -7.41 -0.37
C MET A 38 3.38 -8.08 -0.89
N GLN A 39 3.27 -9.41 -0.78
CA GLN A 39 2.07 -10.20 -1.11
C GLN A 39 1.43 -9.80 -2.45
N LEU A 40 2.21 -9.84 -3.51
CA LEU A 40 1.70 -9.55 -4.85
C LEU A 40 1.01 -10.77 -5.47
N LEU A 41 -0.15 -10.54 -6.05
CA LEU A 41 -0.75 -11.51 -6.97
C LEU A 41 0.10 -11.59 -8.24
N PRO A 42 0.34 -12.78 -8.81
CA PRO A 42 1.13 -12.94 -10.04
C PRO A 42 0.61 -12.09 -11.19
N SER A 43 -0.71 -11.92 -11.32
CA SER A 43 -1.33 -11.05 -12.34
C SER A 43 -0.98 -9.58 -12.14
N THR A 44 -1.04 -9.09 -10.91
CA THR A 44 -0.67 -7.71 -10.55
C THR A 44 0.82 -7.46 -10.80
N ALA A 45 1.67 -8.41 -10.41
CA ALA A 45 3.11 -8.31 -10.63
C ALA A 45 3.46 -8.27 -12.13
N LYS A 46 2.84 -9.15 -12.93
CA LYS A 46 3.02 -9.18 -14.40
C LYS A 46 2.61 -7.85 -15.04
N GLN A 47 1.43 -7.34 -14.71
CA GLN A 47 0.96 -6.05 -15.23
C GLN A 47 1.88 -4.89 -14.80
N THR A 48 2.33 -4.90 -13.55
CA THR A 48 3.25 -3.88 -13.03
C THR A 48 4.59 -3.94 -13.76
N ALA A 49 5.13 -5.13 -13.96
CA ALA A 49 6.37 -5.31 -14.73
C ALA A 49 6.23 -4.79 -16.15
N GLN A 50 5.17 -5.17 -16.87
CA GLN A 50 4.90 -4.70 -18.23
C GLN A 50 4.81 -3.18 -18.34
N LYS A 51 4.06 -2.53 -17.43
CA LYS A 51 3.92 -1.06 -17.40
C LYS A 51 5.23 -0.33 -17.13
N ASN A 52 6.21 -1.00 -16.52
CA ASN A 52 7.50 -0.42 -16.17
C ASN A 52 8.66 -0.94 -17.06
N GLY A 53 8.38 -1.66 -18.14
CA GLY A 53 9.40 -2.19 -19.03
C GLY A 53 10.31 -3.23 -18.38
N LEU A 54 9.82 -3.98 -17.39
CA LEU A 54 10.56 -4.99 -16.66
C LEU A 54 10.17 -6.40 -17.13
N SER A 55 11.13 -7.32 -17.13
CA SER A 55 10.87 -8.76 -17.26
C SER A 55 10.21 -9.26 -15.97
N PHE A 56 9.39 -10.30 -16.10
CA PHE A 56 8.74 -10.96 -14.98
C PHE A 56 8.69 -12.48 -15.19
N ALA A 57 9.11 -13.21 -14.19
CA ALA A 57 8.91 -14.65 -14.06
C ALA A 57 8.23 -14.95 -12.70
N PRO A 58 7.39 -15.99 -12.58
CA PRO A 58 6.69 -16.29 -11.31
C PRO A 58 7.60 -16.42 -10.10
N ASN A 59 8.80 -17.00 -10.27
CA ASN A 59 9.78 -17.15 -9.20
C ASN A 59 10.39 -15.80 -8.73
N ASP A 60 10.19 -14.72 -9.45
CA ASP A 60 10.64 -13.39 -9.03
C ASP A 60 9.90 -12.92 -7.76
N LEU A 61 8.70 -13.46 -7.51
CA LEU A 61 7.89 -13.10 -6.35
C LEU A 61 8.45 -13.61 -5.01
N ILE A 62 9.24 -14.66 -5.00
CA ILE A 62 9.92 -15.16 -3.79
C ILE A 62 11.32 -14.56 -3.62
N THR A 63 11.79 -13.79 -4.60
CA THR A 63 13.07 -13.07 -4.53
C THR A 63 12.82 -11.71 -3.86
N PRO A 64 13.40 -11.43 -2.67
CA PRO A 64 13.12 -10.22 -1.91
C PRO A 64 13.25 -8.93 -2.70
N GLU A 65 14.36 -8.76 -3.40
CA GLU A 65 14.66 -7.55 -4.16
C GLU A 65 13.66 -7.31 -5.29
N LYS A 66 13.29 -8.38 -6.00
CA LYS A 66 12.33 -8.30 -7.13
C LYS A 66 10.91 -8.06 -6.63
N ASN A 67 10.52 -8.75 -5.56
CA ASN A 67 9.20 -8.55 -4.94
C ASN A 67 9.02 -7.11 -4.47
N ILE A 68 10.00 -6.57 -3.72
CA ILE A 68 9.98 -5.17 -3.27
C ILE A 68 10.00 -4.21 -4.47
N ALA A 69 10.80 -4.48 -5.50
CA ALA A 69 10.86 -3.63 -6.68
C ALA A 69 9.52 -3.56 -7.43
N LEU A 70 8.79 -4.66 -7.54
CA LEU A 70 7.46 -4.70 -8.16
C LEU A 70 6.39 -4.12 -7.22
N GLY A 71 6.40 -4.50 -5.94
CA GLY A 71 5.44 -4.02 -4.95
C GLY A 71 5.50 -2.51 -4.74
N SER A 72 6.70 -1.95 -4.68
CA SER A 72 6.87 -0.49 -4.55
C SER A 72 6.41 0.27 -5.80
N ARG A 73 6.57 -0.29 -7.01
CA ARG A 73 6.02 0.30 -8.24
C ARG A 73 4.50 0.23 -8.30
N TYR A 74 3.93 -0.88 -7.85
CA TYR A 74 2.47 -0.98 -7.74
C TYR A 74 1.92 0.00 -6.71
N LEU A 75 2.58 0.14 -5.55
CA LEU A 75 2.22 1.13 -4.54
C LEU A 75 2.34 2.56 -5.06
N ASN A 76 3.42 2.86 -5.82
CA ASN A 76 3.59 4.15 -6.48
C ASN A 76 2.47 4.45 -7.49
N HIS A 77 2.07 3.45 -8.26
CA HIS A 77 0.92 3.56 -9.16
C HIS A 77 -0.36 3.91 -8.39
N LEU A 78 -0.63 3.23 -7.27
CA LEU A 78 -1.82 3.50 -6.45
C LEU A 78 -1.77 4.91 -5.82
N LEU A 79 -0.61 5.35 -5.36
CA LEU A 79 -0.44 6.74 -4.91
C LEU A 79 -0.77 7.73 -6.03
N GLY A 80 -0.34 7.47 -7.26
CA GLY A 80 -0.71 8.30 -8.42
C GLY A 80 -2.21 8.29 -8.70
N VAL A 81 -2.89 7.14 -8.56
CA VAL A 81 -4.35 7.02 -8.75
C VAL A 81 -5.15 7.84 -7.72
N PHE A 82 -4.59 8.02 -6.52
CA PHE A 82 -5.25 8.67 -5.38
C PHE A 82 -4.54 9.96 -4.93
N ASP A 83 -3.89 10.67 -5.85
CA ASP A 83 -3.26 11.98 -5.63
C ASP A 83 -2.30 12.02 -4.42
N GLY A 84 -1.54 10.96 -4.22
CA GLY A 84 -0.57 10.83 -3.14
C GLY A 84 -1.16 10.47 -1.77
N ASN A 85 -2.46 10.23 -1.68
CA ASN A 85 -3.11 9.86 -0.42
C ASN A 85 -2.77 8.42 -0.01
N ARG A 86 -2.00 8.27 1.08
CA ARG A 86 -1.54 6.97 1.58
C ARG A 86 -2.68 6.11 2.13
N ILE A 87 -3.71 6.71 2.69
CA ILE A 87 -4.88 6.02 3.26
C ILE A 87 -5.63 5.30 2.15
N LEU A 88 -5.94 6.01 1.07
CA LEU A 88 -6.62 5.45 -0.10
C LEU A 88 -5.74 4.44 -0.85
N ALA A 89 -4.44 4.73 -0.98
CA ALA A 89 -3.50 3.81 -1.60
C ALA A 89 -3.34 2.51 -0.80
N ALA A 90 -3.28 2.57 0.53
CA ALA A 90 -3.25 1.39 1.40
C ALA A 90 -4.53 0.58 1.30
N ALA A 91 -5.69 1.22 1.35
CA ALA A 91 -6.98 0.55 1.16
C ALA A 91 -7.05 -0.14 -0.21
N ALA A 92 -6.56 0.54 -1.27
CA ALA A 92 -6.54 0.00 -2.62
C ALA A 92 -5.53 -1.12 -2.82
N TYR A 93 -4.42 -1.11 -2.10
CA TYR A 93 -3.45 -2.20 -2.12
C TYR A 93 -4.08 -3.51 -1.63
N ASN A 94 -4.83 -3.46 -0.53
CA ASN A 94 -5.51 -4.61 0.05
C ASN A 94 -6.81 -4.99 -0.70
N ALA A 95 -7.70 -4.03 -0.98
CA ALA A 95 -9.03 -4.32 -1.52
C ALA A 95 -9.17 -4.12 -3.03
N GLY A 96 -8.20 -3.51 -3.67
CA GLY A 96 -8.24 -3.12 -5.09
C GLY A 96 -8.76 -1.69 -5.33
N PRO A 97 -8.20 -0.97 -6.32
CA PRO A 97 -8.51 0.43 -6.55
C PRO A 97 -9.97 0.68 -6.98
N SER A 98 -10.57 -0.25 -7.70
CA SER A 98 -11.97 -0.13 -8.14
C SER A 98 -12.95 -0.09 -6.96
N ARG A 99 -12.72 -0.92 -5.93
CA ARG A 99 -13.55 -0.93 -4.72
C ARG A 99 -13.41 0.37 -3.93
N VAL A 100 -12.18 0.85 -3.76
CA VAL A 100 -11.93 2.12 -3.06
C VAL A 100 -12.62 3.28 -3.77
N LYS A 101 -12.56 3.34 -5.10
CA LYS A 101 -13.30 4.34 -5.88
C LYS A 101 -14.81 4.23 -5.69
N GLN A 102 -15.35 3.01 -5.60
CA GLN A 102 -16.77 2.81 -5.30
C GLN A 102 -17.13 3.31 -3.90
N TRP A 103 -16.30 3.04 -2.90
CA TRP A 103 -16.53 3.52 -1.53
C TRP A 103 -16.49 5.04 -1.43
N MET A 104 -15.55 5.69 -2.10
CA MET A 104 -15.48 7.16 -2.18
C MET A 104 -16.69 7.78 -2.88
N ASN A 105 -17.28 7.08 -3.85
CA ASN A 105 -18.42 7.59 -4.63
C ASN A 105 -19.79 7.34 -3.96
N LYS A 106 -19.84 6.42 -2.98
CA LYS A 106 -21.10 5.97 -2.39
C LYS A 106 -21.81 7.06 -1.57
N ASP A 107 -21.03 8.02 -1.04
CA ASP A 107 -21.54 9.14 -0.23
C ASP A 107 -20.88 10.47 -0.64
N ARG A 108 -21.06 10.87 -1.90
CA ARG A 108 -20.57 12.18 -2.40
C ARG A 108 -21.12 13.39 -1.65
N SER A 109 -22.18 13.21 -0.85
CA SER A 109 -22.77 14.26 -0.01
C SER A 109 -22.09 14.44 1.35
N ALA A 110 -21.34 13.44 1.80
CA ALA A 110 -20.62 13.49 3.07
C ALA A 110 -19.12 13.49 2.78
N GLN A 111 -18.54 14.68 2.66
CA GLN A 111 -17.10 14.84 2.68
C GLN A 111 -16.63 14.52 4.11
N LEU A 112 -16.06 13.32 4.29
CA LEU A 112 -15.68 12.81 5.60
C LEU A 112 -14.22 13.12 5.93
N PRO A 113 -13.89 13.49 7.17
CA PRO A 113 -12.52 13.44 7.67
C PRO A 113 -11.94 12.02 7.51
N TYR A 114 -10.62 11.91 7.34
CA TYR A 114 -9.95 10.64 7.02
C TYR A 114 -10.21 9.54 8.06
N ASP A 115 -10.23 9.89 9.33
CA ASP A 115 -10.47 8.97 10.45
C ASP A 115 -11.88 8.41 10.41
N VAL A 116 -12.88 9.25 10.16
CA VAL A 116 -14.26 8.82 9.97
C VAL A 116 -14.39 7.96 8.71
N TRP A 117 -13.76 8.36 7.60
CA TRP A 117 -13.78 7.58 6.36
C TRP A 117 -13.21 6.17 6.55
N ILE A 118 -12.09 6.03 7.27
CA ILE A 118 -11.52 4.71 7.58
C ILE A 118 -12.56 3.82 8.27
N GLU A 119 -13.32 4.35 9.22
CA GLU A 119 -14.36 3.57 9.92
C GLU A 119 -15.54 3.19 9.02
N THR A 120 -15.77 3.91 7.93
CA THR A 120 -16.82 3.56 6.95
C THR A 120 -16.41 2.46 5.96
N ILE A 121 -15.13 2.08 5.91
CA ILE A 121 -14.67 1.01 5.01
C ILE A 121 -15.46 -0.28 5.31
N PRO A 122 -16.18 -0.84 4.32
CA PRO A 122 -17.10 -1.98 4.56
C PRO A 122 -16.37 -3.25 4.98
N TYR A 123 -15.12 -3.44 4.52
CA TYR A 123 -14.33 -4.63 4.81
C TYR A 123 -13.50 -4.42 6.09
N LYS A 124 -13.84 -5.16 7.14
CA LYS A 124 -13.13 -5.12 8.42
C LYS A 124 -11.63 -5.37 8.26
N GLU A 125 -11.24 -6.31 7.38
CA GLU A 125 -9.84 -6.59 7.07
C GLU A 125 -9.13 -5.36 6.51
N THR A 126 -9.72 -4.70 5.50
CA THR A 126 -9.13 -3.52 4.86
C THR A 126 -9.05 -2.34 5.83
N ARG A 127 -10.06 -2.17 6.69
CA ARG A 127 -10.06 -1.14 7.74
C ARG A 127 -8.86 -1.33 8.68
N GLY A 128 -8.70 -2.52 9.24
CA GLY A 128 -7.56 -2.86 10.10
C GLY A 128 -6.22 -2.76 9.37
N TYR A 129 -6.19 -3.13 8.10
CA TYR A 129 -5.02 -2.99 7.24
C TYR A 129 -4.54 -1.54 7.17
N VAL A 130 -5.44 -0.61 6.87
CA VAL A 130 -5.11 0.83 6.78
C VAL A 130 -4.62 1.36 8.13
N GLN A 131 -5.33 1.06 9.22
CA GLN A 131 -4.95 1.47 10.58
C GLN A 131 -3.55 0.98 10.94
N ASN A 132 -3.24 -0.29 10.67
CA ASN A 132 -1.94 -0.89 10.96
C ASN A 132 -0.81 -0.25 10.14
N ILE A 133 -1.04 0.04 8.85
CA ILE A 133 -0.02 0.68 8.01
C ILE A 133 0.33 2.08 8.51
N LEU A 134 -0.66 2.87 8.91
CA LEU A 134 -0.41 4.18 9.50
C LEU A 134 0.39 4.06 10.80
N ALA A 135 0.00 3.14 11.69
CA ALA A 135 0.71 2.88 12.94
C ALA A 135 2.14 2.39 12.71
N PHE A 136 2.37 1.43 11.80
CA PHE A 136 3.71 0.94 11.48
C PHE A 136 4.61 2.04 10.90
N SER A 137 4.06 2.94 10.08
CA SER A 137 4.82 4.07 9.55
C SER A 137 5.40 4.94 10.66
N VAL A 138 4.61 5.23 11.70
CA VAL A 138 5.06 5.99 12.88
C VAL A 138 6.09 5.22 13.69
N ILE A 139 5.83 3.94 13.97
CA ILE A 139 6.73 3.09 14.75
C ILE A 139 8.10 2.98 14.08
N TYR A 140 8.14 2.78 12.76
CA TYR A 140 9.40 2.69 12.04
C TYR A 140 10.12 4.03 11.94
N ALA A 141 9.41 5.14 11.76
CA ALA A 141 10.02 6.47 11.83
C ALA A 141 10.70 6.69 13.19
N TYR A 142 9.99 6.44 14.29
CA TYR A 142 10.54 6.54 15.62
C TYR A 142 11.80 5.69 15.82
N ARG A 143 11.77 4.42 15.38
CA ARG A 143 12.93 3.52 15.46
C ARG A 143 14.15 3.96 14.66
N LEU A 144 13.94 4.75 13.63
CA LEU A 144 14.98 5.31 12.77
C LEU A 144 15.41 6.72 13.21
N GLY A 145 14.93 7.20 14.35
CA GLY A 145 15.19 8.55 14.85
C GLY A 145 14.61 9.65 13.96
N GLN A 146 13.53 9.35 13.23
CA GLN A 146 12.84 10.30 12.36
C GLN A 146 11.52 10.74 13.01
N GLU A 147 11.27 12.03 12.98
CA GLU A 147 9.95 12.54 13.32
C GLU A 147 9.00 12.35 12.14
N THR A 148 7.82 11.84 12.41
CA THR A 148 6.74 11.75 11.42
C THR A 148 5.38 11.88 12.09
N ASN A 149 4.44 12.47 11.37
CA ASN A 149 3.05 12.51 11.79
C ASN A 149 2.33 11.25 11.36
N PHE A 150 1.31 10.85 12.11
CA PHE A 150 0.43 9.72 11.79
C PHE A 150 -0.15 9.87 10.39
N VAL A 151 -0.62 11.08 10.07
CA VAL A 151 -1.04 11.50 8.73
C VAL A 151 -0.33 12.78 8.32
N THR A 152 -0.15 13.00 7.02
CA THR A 152 0.37 14.27 6.51
C THR A 152 -0.69 15.37 6.65
N LYS A 153 -0.26 16.62 6.61
CA LYS A 153 -1.20 17.76 6.64
C LYS A 153 -2.21 17.68 5.47
N ALA A 154 -1.75 17.26 4.30
CA ALA A 154 -2.60 17.10 3.13
C ALA A 154 -3.66 16.00 3.33
N GLU A 155 -3.28 14.87 3.96
CA GLU A 155 -4.23 13.80 4.29
C GLU A 155 -5.22 14.21 5.37
N ALA A 156 -4.77 14.95 6.39
CA ALA A 156 -5.62 15.43 7.48
C ALA A 156 -6.67 16.46 7.04
N THR A 157 -6.35 17.27 6.03
CA THR A 157 -7.25 18.34 5.54
C THR A 157 -8.12 17.90 4.38
N ARG A 158 -7.78 16.79 3.71
CA ARG A 158 -8.58 16.25 2.62
C ARG A 158 -9.82 15.57 3.18
N GLN A 159 -10.96 15.98 2.66
CA GLN A 159 -12.22 15.28 2.88
C GLN A 159 -12.36 14.19 1.80
N LEU A 160 -12.74 12.99 2.21
CA LEU A 160 -12.83 11.77 1.39
C LEU A 160 -14.28 11.36 1.16
#